data_3977a93ab3c858dd03f50e6b4e567831
#
_entry.id   3977a93ab3c858dd03f50e6b4e567831
#
_cell.length_a   1.000
_cell.length_b   1.000
_cell.length_c   1.000
_cell.angle_alpha   90.00
_cell.angle_beta   90.00
_cell.angle_gamma   90.00
#
_symmetry.space_group_name_H-M   'P 1'
#
loop_
_entity.id
_entity.type
_entity.pdbx_description
1 polymer ?
#
loop_
_entity_poly.entity_id
_entity_poly.type
_entity_poly.pdbx_seq_one_letter_code
_entity_poly.pdbx_strand_id
1 'polypeptide(L)'
;RYADKIRATGKIDPDLYEKYNVKRGLRNADGTGVLVGLTAIGSVHGYMISESEKVSVPGQLFYRGINVNDLVKGFQTERRPGFEETAYLLLFGELPGVRELQLWNGLLDTCRRLPDGFKESAIIRSPGKDIMNSIARAVLMAYLHDPAPDRLDVETTLRQSISLIAQFPVIAAYAYQAKAHYHMGQSLMMRYPETGKSTAENFLMLMREDGLYSPLEAELLDLCLVLHAEHGGGNNSAFTTHVV
;
A
#
# COMPACT_ATOMS: atom_id res chain seq x y z
N ARG A 1 8.30 -19.15 34.52
CA ARG A 1 8.32 -20.63 34.55
C ARG A 1 7.94 -21.28 33.22
N TYR A 2 6.78 -20.95 32.58
CA TYR A 2 6.41 -21.52 31.27
C TYR A 2 7.25 -20.93 30.12
N ALA A 3 7.46 -19.62 30.12
CA ALA A 3 8.30 -18.95 29.15
C ALA A 3 9.75 -19.48 29.15
N ASP A 4 10.29 -19.82 30.33
CA ASP A 4 11.65 -20.36 30.46
C ASP A 4 11.76 -21.78 29.87
N LYS A 5 10.72 -22.59 30.05
CA LYS A 5 10.65 -23.89 29.37
C LYS A 5 10.64 -23.76 27.85
N ILE A 6 9.82 -22.83 27.30
CA ILE A 6 9.78 -22.58 25.85
C ILE A 6 11.12 -22.07 25.33
N ARG A 7 11.77 -21.14 26.04
CA ARG A 7 13.11 -20.66 25.66
C ARG A 7 14.18 -21.74 25.67
N ALA A 8 14.08 -22.71 26.59
CA ALA A 8 15.01 -23.82 26.66
C ALA A 8 14.82 -24.86 25.55
N THR A 9 13.55 -25.16 25.21
CA THR A 9 13.20 -26.22 24.26
C THR A 9 12.99 -25.72 22.84
N GLY A 10 12.72 -24.42 22.64
CA GLY A 10 12.42 -23.83 21.33
C GLY A 10 13.61 -23.32 20.55
N LYS A 11 14.85 -23.57 21.00
CA LYS A 11 16.04 -23.14 20.26
C LYS A 11 16.36 -24.13 19.15
N ILE A 12 16.48 -23.61 17.95
CA ILE A 12 17.01 -24.35 16.79
C ILE A 12 18.47 -23.93 16.65
N ASP A 13 19.35 -24.92 16.48
CA ASP A 13 20.76 -24.67 16.23
C ASP A 13 20.92 -23.90 14.92
N PRO A 14 21.55 -22.70 14.92
CA PRO A 14 21.77 -21.91 13.72
C PRO A 14 22.50 -22.66 12.60
N ASP A 15 23.40 -23.58 12.91
CA ASP A 15 24.20 -24.33 11.95
C ASP A 15 23.33 -25.27 11.09
N LEU A 16 22.13 -25.62 11.57
CA LEU A 16 21.18 -26.42 10.79
C LEU A 16 20.65 -25.67 9.56
N TYR A 17 20.59 -24.33 9.62
CA TYR A 17 20.17 -23.54 8.45
C TYR A 17 21.16 -23.67 7.29
N GLU A 18 22.46 -23.67 7.57
CA GLU A 18 23.50 -23.90 6.57
C GLU A 18 23.51 -25.37 6.10
N LYS A 19 23.51 -26.30 7.05
CA LYS A 19 23.52 -27.74 6.79
C LYS A 19 22.38 -28.18 5.86
N TYR A 20 21.19 -27.64 6.03
CA TYR A 20 20.01 -27.97 5.23
C TYR A 20 19.71 -26.95 4.12
N ASN A 21 20.61 -25.99 3.87
CA ASN A 21 20.46 -24.93 2.88
C ASN A 21 19.09 -24.19 3.02
N VAL A 22 18.67 -23.94 4.26
CA VAL A 22 17.40 -23.28 4.55
C VAL A 22 17.52 -21.79 4.30
N LYS A 23 16.62 -21.27 3.45
CA LYS A 23 16.58 -19.83 3.18
C LYS A 23 15.99 -19.07 4.34
N ARG A 24 16.52 -17.86 4.60
CA ARG A 24 15.97 -16.94 5.61
C ARG A 24 15.14 -15.87 4.92
N GLY A 25 13.84 -16.13 4.76
CA GLY A 25 12.95 -15.26 3.99
C GLY A 25 13.31 -15.27 2.49
N LEU A 26 13.28 -14.09 1.86
CA LEU A 26 13.53 -13.92 0.42
C LEU A 26 15.00 -13.63 0.09
N ARG A 27 15.94 -14.17 0.87
CA ARG A 27 17.38 -13.98 0.69
C ARG A 27 18.13 -15.31 0.66
N ASN A 28 19.14 -15.38 -0.21
CA ASN A 28 20.17 -16.39 -0.19
C ASN A 28 21.23 -16.10 0.91
N ALA A 29 22.06 -17.07 1.23
CA ALA A 29 23.11 -16.90 2.22
C ALA A 29 24.12 -15.78 1.88
N ASP A 30 24.37 -15.56 0.59
CA ASP A 30 25.22 -14.48 0.04
C ASP A 30 24.54 -13.11 0.02
N GLY A 31 23.28 -13.00 0.51
CA GLY A 31 22.48 -11.78 0.55
C GLY A 31 21.83 -11.40 -0.79
N THR A 32 21.93 -12.23 -1.82
CA THR A 32 21.16 -12.04 -3.07
C THR A 32 19.69 -12.36 -2.85
N GLY A 33 18.81 -11.82 -3.72
CA GLY A 33 17.38 -12.12 -3.68
C GLY A 33 17.08 -13.55 -4.15
N VAL A 34 16.08 -14.17 -3.52
CA VAL A 34 15.53 -15.46 -4.01
C VAL A 34 14.51 -15.14 -5.12
N LEU A 35 14.62 -15.84 -6.24
CA LEU A 35 13.63 -15.74 -7.31
C LEU A 35 12.38 -16.53 -6.91
N VAL A 36 11.29 -15.83 -6.61
CA VAL A 36 10.04 -16.44 -6.15
C VAL A 36 8.90 -16.35 -7.16
N GLY A 37 9.08 -15.60 -8.24
CA GLY A 37 8.10 -15.43 -9.30
C GLY A 37 8.56 -14.39 -10.33
N LEU A 38 7.75 -14.22 -11.36
CA LEU A 38 7.96 -13.20 -12.38
C LEU A 38 6.86 -12.13 -12.29
N THR A 39 7.25 -10.88 -12.43
CA THR A 39 6.34 -9.75 -12.53
C THR A 39 6.79 -8.79 -13.64
N ALA A 40 5.82 -8.21 -14.35
CA ALA A 40 6.05 -7.14 -15.31
C ALA A 40 5.54 -5.78 -14.79
N ILE A 41 5.11 -5.72 -13.51
CA ILE A 41 4.51 -4.52 -12.92
C ILE A 41 5.58 -3.57 -12.42
N GLY A 42 6.53 -4.07 -11.63
CA GLY A 42 7.60 -3.23 -11.09
C GLY A 42 8.94 -3.96 -11.07
N SER A 43 10.02 -3.21 -11.17
CA SER A 43 11.37 -3.75 -10.99
C SER A 43 12.26 -2.76 -10.24
N VAL A 44 13.11 -3.30 -9.36
CA VAL A 44 14.08 -2.54 -8.58
C VAL A 44 15.47 -3.04 -8.89
N HIS A 45 16.36 -2.15 -9.27
CA HIS A 45 17.76 -2.44 -9.55
C HIS A 45 18.64 -1.66 -8.58
N GLY A 46 19.45 -2.33 -7.80
CA GLY A 46 20.40 -1.73 -6.85
C GLY A 46 21.76 -2.41 -6.87
N TYR A 47 21.88 -3.48 -7.65
CA TYR A 47 23.13 -4.19 -7.91
C TYR A 47 23.04 -4.94 -9.24
N MET A 48 24.20 -5.31 -9.76
CA MET A 48 24.35 -6.24 -10.87
C MET A 48 25.30 -7.37 -10.49
N ILE A 49 25.19 -8.50 -11.14
CA ILE A 49 26.16 -9.58 -11.01
C ILE A 49 27.16 -9.44 -12.17
N SER A 50 28.40 -9.23 -11.85
CA SER A 50 29.52 -9.16 -12.79
C SER A 50 30.60 -10.14 -12.35
N GLU A 51 31.04 -11.02 -13.23
CA GLU A 51 32.06 -12.04 -12.95
C GLU A 51 31.78 -12.89 -11.68
N SER A 52 30.48 -13.18 -11.45
CA SER A 52 29.96 -13.86 -10.26
C SER A 52 30.06 -13.04 -8.95
N GLU A 53 30.44 -11.79 -9.02
CA GLU A 53 30.46 -10.86 -7.88
C GLU A 53 29.29 -9.90 -7.92
N LYS A 54 28.81 -9.52 -6.73
CA LYS A 54 27.72 -8.54 -6.57
C LYS A 54 28.31 -7.14 -6.56
N VAL A 55 28.05 -6.39 -7.64
CA VAL A 55 28.49 -5.00 -7.79
C VAL A 55 27.32 -4.07 -7.52
N SER A 56 27.47 -3.11 -6.59
CA SER A 56 26.46 -2.09 -6.32
C SER A 56 26.35 -1.11 -7.49
N VAL A 57 25.12 -0.78 -7.86
CA VAL A 57 24.82 0.25 -8.86
C VAL A 57 23.83 1.26 -8.28
N PRO A 58 23.71 2.46 -8.86
CA PRO A 58 22.69 3.43 -8.45
C PRO A 58 21.30 2.79 -8.46
N GLY A 59 20.54 2.97 -7.39
CA GLY A 59 19.20 2.43 -7.26
C GLY A 59 18.27 2.98 -8.35
N GLN A 60 17.51 2.09 -8.98
CA GLN A 60 16.51 2.44 -9.99
C GLN A 60 15.21 1.68 -9.70
N LEU A 61 14.10 2.38 -9.82
CA LEU A 61 12.75 1.84 -9.69
C LEU A 61 11.99 2.08 -11.00
N PHE A 62 11.38 1.04 -11.52
CA PHE A 62 10.58 1.10 -12.75
C PHE A 62 9.17 0.60 -12.47
N TYR A 63 8.19 1.33 -12.99
CA TYR A 63 6.78 0.95 -13.04
C TYR A 63 6.37 0.69 -14.48
N ARG A 64 5.97 -0.55 -14.79
CA ARG A 64 5.63 -0.96 -16.16
C ARG A 64 6.68 -0.56 -17.20
N GLY A 65 7.97 -0.61 -16.81
CA GLY A 65 9.09 -0.24 -17.68
C GLY A 65 9.43 1.25 -17.72
N ILE A 66 8.64 2.12 -17.09
CA ILE A 66 8.91 3.56 -16.98
C ILE A 66 9.73 3.81 -15.71
N ASN A 67 10.84 4.55 -15.82
CA ASN A 67 11.62 4.95 -14.67
C ASN A 67 10.81 5.90 -13.79
N VAL A 68 10.75 5.66 -12.48
CA VAL A 68 9.96 6.48 -11.55
C VAL A 68 10.37 7.95 -11.56
N ASN A 69 11.66 8.26 -11.83
CA ASN A 69 12.12 9.64 -11.94
C ASN A 69 11.48 10.37 -13.14
N ASP A 70 11.30 9.65 -14.26
CA ASP A 70 10.67 10.24 -15.46
C ASP A 70 9.17 10.43 -15.23
N LEU A 71 8.53 9.48 -14.56
CA LEU A 71 7.13 9.58 -14.15
C LEU A 71 6.91 10.80 -13.24
N VAL A 72 7.71 10.92 -12.18
CA VAL A 72 7.67 12.06 -11.23
C VAL A 72 7.89 13.39 -11.96
N LYS A 73 8.93 13.47 -12.81
CA LYS A 73 9.21 14.67 -13.59
C LYS A 73 8.05 15.06 -14.51
N GLY A 74 7.34 14.08 -15.07
CA GLY A 74 6.18 14.31 -15.92
C GLY A 74 5.07 15.05 -15.18
N PHE A 75 4.52 14.48 -14.11
CA PHE A 75 3.41 15.10 -13.40
C PHE A 75 3.80 16.38 -12.64
N GLN A 76 5.04 16.48 -12.14
CA GLN A 76 5.51 17.73 -11.52
C GLN A 76 5.63 18.88 -12.53
N THR A 77 6.08 18.61 -13.76
CA THR A 77 6.13 19.62 -14.82
C THR A 77 4.73 20.15 -15.16
N GLU A 78 3.73 19.29 -15.13
CA GLU A 78 2.33 19.62 -15.36
C GLU A 78 1.61 20.15 -14.10
N ARG A 79 2.28 20.17 -12.95
CA ARG A 79 1.74 20.61 -11.65
C ARG A 79 0.46 19.92 -11.25
N ARG A 80 0.39 18.62 -11.40
CA ARG A 80 -0.75 17.76 -11.06
C ARG A 80 -0.36 16.63 -10.13
N PRO A 81 -1.30 16.04 -9.38
CA PRO A 81 -1.05 14.84 -8.60
C PRO A 81 -0.62 13.67 -9.47
N GLY A 82 0.29 12.83 -8.95
CA GLY A 82 0.85 11.69 -9.67
C GLY A 82 0.36 10.34 -9.19
N PHE A 83 -0.21 10.24 -8.00
CA PHE A 83 -0.59 8.93 -7.43
C PHE A 83 -1.70 8.24 -8.22
N GLU A 84 -2.75 8.96 -8.60
CA GLU A 84 -3.86 8.40 -9.38
C GLU A 84 -3.41 7.89 -10.76
N GLU A 85 -2.54 8.64 -11.44
CA GLU A 85 -1.93 8.21 -12.71
C GLU A 85 -1.03 6.99 -12.52
N THR A 86 -0.26 6.96 -11.44
CA THR A 86 0.59 5.82 -11.09
C THR A 86 -0.24 4.57 -10.81
N ALA A 87 -1.34 4.70 -10.09
CA ALA A 87 -2.26 3.60 -9.83
C ALA A 87 -2.88 3.08 -11.15
N TYR A 88 -3.25 3.97 -12.07
CA TYR A 88 -3.72 3.60 -13.40
C TYR A 88 -2.64 2.84 -14.18
N LEU A 89 -1.42 3.37 -14.24
CA LEU A 89 -0.30 2.74 -14.92
C LEU A 89 -0.03 1.32 -14.40
N LEU A 90 -0.01 1.14 -13.08
CA LEU A 90 0.27 -0.17 -12.46
C LEU A 90 -0.82 -1.19 -12.79
N LEU A 91 -2.10 -0.78 -12.78
CA LEU A 91 -3.24 -1.65 -13.07
C LEU A 91 -3.33 -1.99 -14.56
N PHE A 92 -3.24 -0.99 -15.44
CA PHE A 92 -3.57 -1.14 -16.86
C PHE A 92 -2.36 -1.26 -17.78
N GLY A 93 -1.15 -0.94 -17.30
CA GLY A 93 0.09 -1.14 -18.04
C GLY A 93 0.50 0.00 -18.96
N GLU A 94 -0.29 1.07 -19.03
CA GLU A 94 -0.03 2.27 -19.85
C GLU A 94 -0.43 3.55 -19.10
N LEU A 95 0.14 4.67 -19.49
CA LEU A 95 -0.25 5.97 -18.95
C LEU A 95 -1.59 6.41 -19.54
N PRO A 96 -2.50 6.95 -18.70
CA PRO A 96 -3.78 7.44 -19.19
C PRO A 96 -3.63 8.70 -20.01
N GLY A 97 -4.44 8.84 -21.08
CA GLY A 97 -4.66 10.13 -21.71
C GLY A 97 -5.44 11.08 -20.78
N VAL A 98 -5.48 12.37 -21.11
CA VAL A 98 -6.13 13.40 -20.27
C VAL A 98 -7.58 13.03 -19.91
N ARG A 99 -8.35 12.58 -20.89
CA ARG A 99 -9.76 12.18 -20.68
C ARG A 99 -9.88 10.94 -19.81
N GLU A 100 -8.99 9.98 -20.00
CA GLU A 100 -8.98 8.73 -19.22
C GLU A 100 -8.61 9.00 -17.76
N LEU A 101 -7.62 9.86 -17.53
CA LEU A 101 -7.26 10.27 -16.17
C LEU A 101 -8.42 10.99 -15.46
N GLN A 102 -9.17 11.84 -16.17
CA GLN A 102 -10.35 12.48 -15.61
C GLN A 102 -11.44 11.47 -15.23
N LEU A 103 -11.71 10.49 -16.09
CA LEU A 103 -12.69 9.42 -15.81
C LEU A 103 -12.22 8.54 -14.64
N TRP A 104 -10.94 8.23 -14.61
CA TRP A 104 -10.32 7.45 -13.53
C TRP A 104 -10.42 8.17 -12.18
N ASN A 105 -10.09 9.45 -12.12
CA ASN A 105 -10.22 10.25 -10.89
C ASN A 105 -11.69 10.31 -10.43
N GLY A 106 -12.62 10.50 -11.33
CA GLY A 106 -14.05 10.47 -11.00
C GLY A 106 -14.54 9.11 -10.49
N LEU A 107 -13.99 8.01 -11.01
CA LEU A 107 -14.27 6.66 -10.50
C LEU A 107 -13.74 6.48 -9.07
N LEU A 108 -12.49 6.88 -8.81
CA LEU A 108 -11.91 6.82 -7.48
C LEU A 108 -12.70 7.69 -6.48
N ASP A 109 -13.13 8.89 -6.87
CA ASP A 109 -13.97 9.75 -6.05
C ASP A 109 -15.28 9.06 -5.65
N THR A 110 -15.92 8.38 -6.59
CA THR A 110 -17.14 7.62 -6.33
C THR A 110 -16.91 6.47 -5.36
N CYS A 111 -15.75 5.80 -5.46
CA CYS A 111 -15.40 4.65 -4.63
C CYS A 111 -14.86 5.02 -3.25
N ARG A 112 -14.44 6.27 -3.00
CA ARG A 112 -13.85 6.67 -1.71
C ARG A 112 -14.82 6.61 -0.53
N ARG A 113 -16.10 6.78 -0.79
CA ARG A 113 -17.10 6.74 0.29
C ARG A 113 -17.23 5.32 0.83
N LEU A 114 -17.05 5.18 2.14
CA LEU A 114 -17.29 3.91 2.82
C LEU A 114 -18.80 3.61 2.88
N PRO A 115 -19.18 2.32 2.87
CA PRO A 115 -20.58 1.92 3.05
C PRO A 115 -21.18 2.47 4.35
N ASP A 116 -22.48 2.68 4.36
CA ASP A 116 -23.20 3.16 5.53
C ASP A 116 -23.05 2.17 6.70
N GLY A 117 -22.74 2.69 7.89
CA GLY A 117 -22.48 1.90 9.10
C GLY A 117 -21.09 1.23 9.16
N PHE A 118 -20.31 1.27 8.08
CA PHE A 118 -19.00 0.63 8.05
C PHE A 118 -18.02 1.26 9.05
N LYS A 119 -17.86 2.59 9.04
CA LYS A 119 -16.94 3.28 9.96
C LYS A 119 -17.30 3.04 11.42
N GLU A 120 -18.60 2.99 11.74
CA GLU A 120 -19.09 2.72 13.08
C GLU A 120 -18.74 1.31 13.53
N SER A 121 -19.01 0.31 12.71
CA SER A 121 -18.83 -1.11 13.04
C SER A 121 -17.37 -1.55 13.00
N ALA A 122 -16.62 -1.17 11.97
CA ALA A 122 -15.25 -1.62 11.73
C ALA A 122 -14.19 -0.83 12.53
N ILE A 123 -14.46 0.44 12.82
CA ILE A 123 -13.42 1.36 13.34
C ILE A 123 -13.81 1.91 14.71
N ILE A 124 -14.95 2.61 14.82
CA ILE A 124 -15.30 3.38 16.02
C ILE A 124 -15.63 2.49 17.22
N ARG A 125 -16.37 1.39 17.01
CA ARG A 125 -16.75 0.46 18.09
C ARG A 125 -15.61 -0.41 18.59
N SER A 126 -14.50 -0.47 17.86
CA SER A 126 -13.35 -1.30 18.22
C SER A 126 -12.05 -0.55 17.98
N PRO A 127 -11.85 0.61 18.66
CA PRO A 127 -10.67 1.45 18.47
C PRO A 127 -9.42 0.71 18.93
N GLY A 128 -8.43 0.61 18.06
CA GLY A 128 -7.15 -0.04 18.35
C GLY A 128 -6.04 0.98 18.65
N LYS A 129 -5.10 0.61 19.52
CA LYS A 129 -3.84 1.36 19.69
C LYS A 129 -2.93 1.19 18.48
N ASP A 130 -3.03 0.07 17.79
CA ASP A 130 -2.29 -0.29 16.58
C ASP A 130 -3.16 0.01 15.35
N ILE A 131 -2.70 0.96 14.53
CA ILE A 131 -3.42 1.39 13.32
C ILE A 131 -3.38 0.30 12.25
N MET A 132 -2.25 -0.41 12.09
CA MET A 132 -2.14 -1.50 11.11
C MET A 132 -3.13 -2.63 11.41
N ASN A 133 -3.27 -3.02 12.68
CA ASN A 133 -4.29 -3.96 13.10
C ASN A 133 -5.71 -3.45 12.82
N SER A 134 -5.97 -2.17 13.07
CA SER A 134 -7.29 -1.56 12.79
C SER A 134 -7.61 -1.57 11.30
N ILE A 135 -6.63 -1.26 10.44
CA ILE A 135 -6.77 -1.32 8.99
C ILE A 135 -7.02 -2.76 8.52
N ALA A 136 -6.23 -3.72 9.01
CA ALA A 136 -6.39 -5.13 8.63
C ALA A 136 -7.80 -5.66 8.97
N ARG A 137 -8.32 -5.34 10.16
CA ARG A 137 -9.70 -5.69 10.55
C ARG A 137 -10.75 -5.03 9.65
N ALA A 138 -10.55 -3.75 9.32
CA ALA A 138 -11.45 -3.02 8.43
C ALA A 138 -11.48 -3.63 7.02
N VAL A 139 -10.33 -4.04 6.48
CA VAL A 139 -10.27 -4.74 5.19
C VAL A 139 -11.02 -6.07 5.24
N LEU A 140 -10.85 -6.86 6.31
CA LEU A 140 -11.61 -8.10 6.48
C LEU A 140 -13.12 -7.84 6.60
N MET A 141 -13.53 -6.76 7.26
CA MET A 141 -14.94 -6.39 7.36
C MET A 141 -15.53 -5.87 6.03
N ALA A 142 -14.70 -5.37 5.11
CA ALA A 142 -15.16 -4.98 3.78
C ALA A 142 -15.78 -6.14 3.00
N TYR A 143 -15.37 -7.39 3.31
CA TYR A 143 -15.99 -8.61 2.78
C TYR A 143 -17.52 -8.62 2.93
N LEU A 144 -18.04 -8.16 4.07
CA LEU A 144 -19.48 -8.15 4.37
C LEU A 144 -20.27 -7.14 3.50
N HIS A 145 -19.59 -6.19 2.92
CA HIS A 145 -20.18 -5.13 2.10
C HIS A 145 -19.98 -5.34 0.60
N ASP A 146 -19.23 -6.39 0.22
CA ASP A 146 -19.03 -6.75 -1.18
C ASP A 146 -20.16 -7.67 -1.64
N PRO A 147 -20.84 -7.37 -2.78
CA PRO A 147 -21.93 -8.21 -3.29
C PRO A 147 -21.47 -9.57 -3.82
N ALA A 148 -20.17 -9.74 -4.07
CA ALA A 148 -19.59 -10.96 -4.62
C ALA A 148 -18.15 -11.19 -4.14
N PRO A 149 -17.93 -11.32 -2.81
CA PRO A 149 -16.57 -11.28 -2.23
C PRO A 149 -15.68 -12.45 -2.67
N ASP A 150 -16.26 -13.61 -2.96
CA ASP A 150 -15.54 -14.84 -3.31
C ASP A 150 -15.39 -15.06 -4.83
N ARG A 151 -15.87 -14.13 -5.66
CA ARG A 151 -15.71 -14.25 -7.10
C ARG A 151 -14.31 -13.86 -7.54
N LEU A 152 -13.72 -14.70 -8.39
CA LEU A 152 -12.34 -14.57 -8.86
C LEU A 152 -12.23 -14.16 -10.35
N ASP A 153 -13.33 -13.72 -10.97
CA ASP A 153 -13.29 -13.18 -12.33
C ASP A 153 -12.60 -11.79 -12.35
N VAL A 154 -12.06 -11.44 -13.50
CA VAL A 154 -11.25 -10.22 -13.70
C VAL A 154 -12.06 -8.95 -13.34
N GLU A 155 -13.33 -8.88 -13.75
CA GLU A 155 -14.18 -7.72 -13.52
C GLU A 155 -14.45 -7.50 -12.01
N THR A 156 -14.75 -8.58 -11.29
CA THR A 156 -15.00 -8.53 -9.85
C THR A 156 -13.73 -8.15 -9.11
N THR A 157 -12.60 -8.80 -9.41
CA THR A 157 -11.30 -8.52 -8.79
C THR A 157 -10.86 -7.07 -9.06
N LEU A 158 -11.04 -6.58 -10.29
CA LEU A 158 -10.73 -5.20 -10.63
C LEU A 158 -11.60 -4.21 -9.83
N ARG A 159 -12.91 -4.44 -9.76
CA ARG A 159 -13.82 -3.61 -8.96
C ARG A 159 -13.40 -3.57 -7.49
N GLN A 160 -13.10 -4.72 -6.90
CA GLN A 160 -12.63 -4.84 -5.52
C GLN A 160 -11.31 -4.09 -5.31
N SER A 161 -10.36 -4.24 -6.23
CA SER A 161 -9.07 -3.54 -6.17
C SER A 161 -9.22 -2.02 -6.24
N ILE A 162 -10.06 -1.52 -7.15
CA ILE A 162 -10.35 -0.08 -7.28
C ILE A 162 -11.00 0.44 -5.99
N SER A 163 -11.96 -0.29 -5.44
CA SER A 163 -12.61 0.08 -4.18
C SER A 163 -11.60 0.15 -3.04
N LEU A 164 -10.70 -0.83 -2.91
CA LEU A 164 -9.66 -0.82 -1.88
C LEU A 164 -8.66 0.32 -2.07
N ILE A 165 -8.19 0.61 -3.29
CA ILE A 165 -7.31 1.74 -3.57
C ILE A 165 -7.94 3.05 -3.11
N ALA A 166 -9.23 3.25 -3.39
CA ALA A 166 -9.94 4.47 -3.03
C ALA A 166 -10.27 4.56 -1.53
N GLN A 167 -10.66 3.45 -0.88
CA GLN A 167 -11.15 3.42 0.50
C GLN A 167 -10.02 3.29 1.53
N PHE A 168 -8.91 2.66 1.18
CA PHE A 168 -7.84 2.38 2.13
C PHE A 168 -7.28 3.63 2.82
N PRO A 169 -7.01 4.75 2.13
CA PRO A 169 -6.60 6.00 2.77
C PRO A 169 -7.65 6.55 3.74
N VAL A 170 -8.93 6.40 3.41
CA VAL A 170 -10.05 6.84 4.28
C VAL A 170 -10.12 5.98 5.54
N ILE A 171 -10.01 4.66 5.40
CA ILE A 171 -9.95 3.70 6.51
C ILE A 171 -8.77 4.02 7.42
N ALA A 172 -7.59 4.27 6.87
CA ALA A 172 -6.39 4.61 7.62
C ALA A 172 -6.56 5.92 8.42
N ALA A 173 -7.10 6.95 7.79
CA ALA A 173 -7.38 8.22 8.45
C ALA A 173 -8.40 8.07 9.58
N TYR A 174 -9.49 7.33 9.37
CA TYR A 174 -10.48 7.09 10.40
C TYR A 174 -9.95 6.22 11.55
N ALA A 175 -9.12 5.23 11.25
CA ALA A 175 -8.45 4.44 12.29
C ALA A 175 -7.52 5.31 13.16
N TYR A 176 -6.82 6.27 12.55
CA TYR A 176 -6.02 7.25 13.30
C TYR A 176 -6.90 8.16 14.16
N GLN A 177 -7.98 8.71 13.63
CA GLN A 177 -8.90 9.57 14.38
C GLN A 177 -9.52 8.83 15.57
N ALA A 178 -9.91 7.57 15.38
CA ALA A 178 -10.39 6.73 16.48
C ALA A 178 -9.29 6.49 17.54
N LYS A 179 -8.07 6.19 17.14
CA LYS A 179 -6.93 6.08 18.05
C LYS A 179 -6.67 7.39 18.80
N ALA A 180 -6.64 8.51 18.10
CA ALA A 180 -6.41 9.83 18.69
C ALA A 180 -7.47 10.17 19.75
N HIS A 181 -8.73 9.88 19.46
CA HIS A 181 -9.81 10.09 20.41
C HIS A 181 -9.73 9.16 21.63
N TYR A 182 -9.74 7.84 21.40
CA TYR A 182 -9.89 6.86 22.49
C TYR A 182 -8.61 6.62 23.30
N HIS A 183 -7.44 6.90 22.75
CA HIS A 183 -6.16 6.58 23.37
C HIS A 183 -5.23 7.79 23.59
N MET A 184 -5.54 8.95 23.00
CA MET A 184 -4.70 10.15 23.11
C MET A 184 -5.48 11.37 23.66
N GLY A 185 -6.79 11.21 23.95
CA GLY A 185 -7.61 12.26 24.56
C GLY A 185 -8.01 13.40 23.61
N GLN A 186 -7.91 13.20 22.31
CA GLN A 186 -8.31 14.20 21.31
C GLN A 186 -9.81 14.11 20.98
N SER A 187 -10.37 15.16 20.40
CA SER A 187 -11.74 15.14 19.89
C SER A 187 -11.90 14.17 18.71
N LEU A 188 -13.03 13.46 18.62
CA LEU A 188 -13.31 12.60 17.48
C LEU A 188 -13.76 13.44 16.28
N MET A 189 -12.89 13.53 15.28
CA MET A 189 -13.16 14.28 14.05
C MET A 189 -13.31 13.32 12.87
N MET A 190 -14.54 13.17 12.36
CA MET A 190 -14.87 12.26 11.25
C MET A 190 -15.42 13.07 10.08
N ARG A 191 -14.54 13.60 9.25
CA ARG A 191 -14.90 14.27 7.99
C ARG A 191 -15.17 13.24 6.90
N TYR A 192 -15.85 13.65 5.85
CA TYR A 192 -16.03 12.84 4.64
C TYR A 192 -15.01 13.25 3.57
N PRO A 193 -14.58 12.32 2.71
CA PRO A 193 -13.78 12.66 1.55
C PRO A 193 -14.52 13.67 0.66
N GLU A 194 -13.79 14.60 0.07
CA GLU A 194 -14.30 15.59 -0.85
C GLU A 194 -14.01 15.18 -2.30
N THR A 195 -15.02 15.35 -3.16
CA THR A 195 -14.90 15.11 -4.60
C THR A 195 -13.98 16.13 -5.26
N GLY A 196 -13.21 15.69 -6.24
CA GLY A 196 -12.29 16.54 -7.00
C GLY A 196 -10.95 16.80 -6.29
N LYS A 197 -10.74 16.26 -5.10
CA LYS A 197 -9.45 16.27 -4.42
C LYS A 197 -8.69 14.97 -4.66
N SER A 198 -7.37 15.05 -4.77
CA SER A 198 -6.50 13.88 -4.87
C SER A 198 -6.57 13.00 -3.61
N THR A 199 -6.01 11.80 -3.71
CA THR A 199 -5.87 10.89 -2.56
C THR A 199 -5.05 11.51 -1.45
N ALA A 200 -3.95 12.18 -1.79
CA ALA A 200 -3.09 12.86 -0.81
C ALA A 200 -3.82 14.00 -0.10
N GLU A 201 -4.54 14.85 -0.85
CA GLU A 201 -5.32 15.95 -0.28
C GLU A 201 -6.42 15.46 0.65
N ASN A 202 -7.20 14.48 0.21
CA ASN A 202 -8.24 13.86 1.02
C ASN A 202 -7.66 13.24 2.30
N PHE A 203 -6.54 12.51 2.19
CA PHE A 203 -5.91 11.89 3.35
C PHE A 203 -5.47 12.93 4.39
N LEU A 204 -4.79 14.01 3.97
CA LEU A 204 -4.36 15.09 4.87
C LEU A 204 -5.55 15.76 5.55
N MET A 205 -6.58 16.09 4.78
CA MET A 205 -7.80 16.69 5.31
C MET A 205 -8.49 15.79 6.35
N LEU A 206 -8.56 14.49 6.11
CA LEU A 206 -9.18 13.53 7.03
C LEU A 206 -8.34 13.28 8.29
N MET A 207 -7.01 13.37 8.17
CA MET A 207 -6.08 13.14 9.28
C MET A 207 -5.98 14.29 10.25
N ARG A 208 -6.22 15.53 9.82
CA ARG A 208 -5.99 16.74 10.62
C ARG A 208 -7.24 17.17 11.35
N GLU A 209 -7.07 17.66 12.58
CA GLU A 209 -8.16 18.14 13.41
C GLU A 209 -8.89 19.32 12.76
N ASP A 210 -8.15 20.27 12.18
CA ASP A 210 -8.71 21.42 11.47
C ASP A 210 -9.08 21.13 10.01
N GLY A 211 -8.62 20.01 9.44
CA GLY A 211 -8.81 19.64 8.05
C GLY A 211 -7.97 20.46 7.06
N LEU A 212 -7.02 21.26 7.55
CA LEU A 212 -6.22 22.17 6.73
C LEU A 212 -4.89 21.51 6.33
N TYR A 213 -4.44 21.79 5.14
CA TYR A 213 -3.13 21.39 4.60
C TYR A 213 -2.65 22.43 3.58
N SER A 214 -1.35 22.53 3.42
CA SER A 214 -0.75 23.38 2.38
C SER A 214 -0.61 22.59 1.07
N PRO A 215 -0.55 23.28 -0.10
CA PRO A 215 -0.28 22.61 -1.37
C PRO A 215 1.02 21.80 -1.36
N LEU A 216 2.06 22.28 -0.70
CA LEU A 216 3.34 21.58 -0.59
C LEU A 216 3.21 20.26 0.19
N GLU A 217 2.43 20.22 1.26
CA GLU A 217 2.20 18.99 2.02
C GLU A 217 1.45 17.94 1.20
N ALA A 218 0.47 18.39 0.40
CA ALA A 218 -0.26 17.50 -0.50
C ALA A 218 0.68 16.93 -1.59
N GLU A 219 1.51 17.77 -2.19
CA GLU A 219 2.51 17.35 -3.20
C GLU A 219 3.53 16.36 -2.61
N LEU A 220 4.06 16.63 -1.41
CA LEU A 220 5.01 15.75 -0.75
C LEU A 220 4.38 14.38 -0.41
N LEU A 221 3.15 14.37 0.08
CA LEU A 221 2.47 13.11 0.38
C LEU A 221 2.15 12.35 -0.91
N ASP A 222 1.69 13.02 -1.95
CA ASP A 222 1.43 12.42 -3.25
C ASP A 222 2.69 11.75 -3.81
N LEU A 223 3.83 12.44 -3.76
CA LEU A 223 5.13 11.88 -4.16
C LEU A 223 5.51 10.66 -3.31
N CYS A 224 5.28 10.69 -2.00
CA CYS A 224 5.50 9.53 -1.14
C CYS A 224 4.62 8.34 -1.55
N LEU A 225 3.36 8.58 -1.87
CA LEU A 225 2.44 7.53 -2.34
C LEU A 225 2.91 6.93 -3.67
N VAL A 226 3.37 7.75 -4.61
CA VAL A 226 3.96 7.28 -5.88
C VAL A 226 5.17 6.39 -5.63
N LEU A 227 6.11 6.82 -4.78
CA LEU A 227 7.34 6.07 -4.49
C LEU A 227 7.11 4.74 -3.75
N HIS A 228 6.00 4.63 -3.04
CA HIS A 228 5.63 3.43 -2.27
C HIS A 228 4.59 2.54 -2.98
N ALA A 229 4.17 2.90 -4.19
CA ALA A 229 3.07 2.20 -4.87
C ALA A 229 3.43 0.77 -5.27
N GLU A 230 4.70 0.50 -5.62
CA GLU A 230 5.17 -0.83 -6.03
C GLU A 230 6.67 -0.99 -5.72
N HIS A 231 7.12 -2.20 -5.45
CA HIS A 231 8.53 -2.50 -5.15
C HIS A 231 9.04 -3.74 -5.91
N GLY A 232 8.27 -4.32 -6.81
CA GLY A 232 8.58 -5.57 -7.50
C GLY A 232 8.32 -6.81 -6.65
N GLY A 233 8.55 -7.99 -7.24
CA GLY A 233 8.22 -9.29 -6.64
C GLY A 233 8.95 -9.65 -5.34
N GLY A 234 10.00 -8.91 -4.97
CA GLY A 234 10.74 -9.08 -3.71
C GLY A 234 10.07 -8.45 -2.48
N ASN A 235 8.96 -7.77 -2.64
CA ASN A 235 8.18 -7.23 -1.52
C ASN A 235 7.48 -8.35 -0.75
N ASN A 236 7.60 -8.35 0.58
CA ASN A 236 7.02 -9.40 1.42
C ASN A 236 5.48 -9.48 1.31
N SER A 237 4.81 -8.36 1.14
CA SER A 237 3.34 -8.35 0.99
C SER A 237 2.92 -8.96 -0.34
N ALA A 238 3.59 -8.60 -1.44
CA ALA A 238 3.36 -9.19 -2.76
C ALA A 238 3.65 -10.70 -2.76
N PHE A 239 4.75 -11.11 -2.12
CA PHE A 239 5.10 -12.53 -1.97
C PHE A 239 4.04 -13.29 -1.16
N THR A 240 3.61 -12.76 -0.02
CA THR A 240 2.60 -13.41 0.81
C THR A 240 1.28 -13.58 0.06
N THR A 241 0.84 -12.54 -0.65
CA THR A 241 -0.38 -12.59 -1.47
C THR A 241 -0.28 -13.60 -2.62
N HIS A 242 0.93 -13.79 -3.17
CA HIS A 242 1.15 -14.77 -4.23
C HIS A 242 1.13 -16.23 -3.72
N VAL A 243 1.53 -16.47 -2.48
CA VAL A 243 1.67 -17.82 -1.90
C VAL A 243 0.37 -18.29 -1.23
N VAL A 244 -0.45 -17.38 -0.72
CA VAL A 244 -1.73 -17.68 -0.05
C VAL A 244 -2.87 -17.79 -1.05
#